data_6139ad4e2528fc8246ee6676b416145f
#
_entry.id   6139ad4e2528fc8246ee6676b416145f
#
_cell.length_a   1.000
_cell.length_b   1.000
_cell.length_c   1.000
_cell.angle_alpha   90.00
_cell.angle_beta   90.00
_cell.angle_gamma   90.00
#
_symmetry.space_group_name_H-M   'P 1'
#
loop_
_entity.id
_entity.type
_entity.pdbx_description
1 polymer ?
#
loop_
_entity_poly.entity_id
_entity_poly.type
_entity_poly.pdbx_seq_one_letter_code
_entity_poly.pdbx_strand_id
1 'polypeptide(L)'
;MVAEDRPEGAAVLTMDVLAALRSAILEKIPDANVDVQPGSGGGHYTIAVVSPVFAGKNMVESQRLVYGAIAHLMKGDAAPVHAVDRLTTKTP
;
A
#
# COMPACT_ATOMS: atom_id res chain seq x y z
N MET A 1 -20.47 19.79 17.21
CA MET A 1 -20.10 19.56 16.73
C MET A 1 -19.58 19.49 15.99
N VAL A 2 -19.32 19.56 15.81
CA VAL A 2 -18.89 19.51 15.14
C VAL A 2 -18.29 19.16 14.34
N ALA A 3 -17.90 19.31 14.28
CA ALA A 3 -17.32 19.04 13.51
C ALA A 3 -17.34 18.26 12.91
N GLU A 4 -17.73 17.86 13.09
CA GLU A 4 -17.70 17.16 12.55
C GLU A 4 -17.85 17.02 11.49
N ASP A 5 -18.16 17.36 11.28
CA ASP A 5 -18.19 17.24 10.25
C ASP A 5 -17.43 17.52 9.51
N ARG A 6 -17.16 17.59 9.72
CA ARG A 6 -16.39 17.84 9.10
C ARG A 6 -15.79 17.40 8.12
N PRO A 7 -15.19 17.86 7.84
CA PRO A 7 -14.26 17.57 6.80
C PRO A 7 -13.84 16.15 6.75
N GLU A 8 -14.48 15.30 7.49
CA GLU A 8 -14.20 13.91 7.36
C GLU A 8 -14.47 13.37 6.00
N GLY A 9 -15.53 13.82 5.37
CA GLY A 9 -15.80 13.42 4.02
C GLY A 9 -14.74 13.89 3.06
N ALA A 10 -14.29 15.11 3.28
CA ALA A 10 -13.23 15.66 2.44
C ALA A 10 -11.93 14.90 2.65
N ALA A 11 -11.63 14.50 3.87
CA ALA A 11 -10.42 13.74 4.14
C ALA A 11 -10.45 12.40 3.42
N VAL A 12 -11.60 11.76 3.34
CA VAL A 12 -11.73 10.52 2.59
C VAL A 12 -11.51 10.76 1.11
N LEU A 13 -12.07 11.84 0.59
CA LEU A 13 -11.94 12.15 -0.83
C LEU A 13 -10.50 12.50 -1.21
N THR A 14 -9.78 13.11 -0.28
CA THR A 14 -8.38 13.43 -0.49
C THR A 14 -7.49 12.45 0.24
N MET A 15 -7.98 11.24 0.38
CA MET A 15 -7.36 10.21 1.13
C MET A 15 -5.87 10.11 0.84
N ASP A 16 -5.14 9.92 1.90
CA ASP A 16 -3.72 9.65 1.82
C ASP A 16 -3.53 8.23 1.29
N VAL A 17 -3.22 8.13 0.01
CA VAL A 17 -3.04 6.83 -0.62
C VAL A 17 -1.85 6.10 -0.03
N LEU A 18 -0.83 6.83 0.41
CA LEU A 18 0.32 6.22 1.07
C LEU A 18 -0.13 5.47 2.34
N ALA A 19 -0.99 6.11 3.12
CA ALA A 19 -1.52 5.48 4.33
C ALA A 19 -2.41 4.29 4.00
N ALA A 20 -3.21 4.41 2.94
CA ALA A 20 -4.09 3.32 2.52
C ALA A 20 -3.28 2.10 2.09
N LEU A 21 -2.22 2.31 1.33
CA LEU A 21 -1.33 1.23 0.92
C LEU A 21 -0.68 0.56 2.12
N ARG A 22 -0.18 1.36 3.05
CA ARG A 22 0.44 0.83 4.26
C ARG A 22 -0.55 0.00 5.07
N SER A 23 -1.75 0.52 5.29
CA SER A 23 -2.77 -0.19 6.05
C SER A 23 -3.16 -1.49 5.41
N ALA A 24 -3.32 -1.49 4.10
CA ALA A 24 -3.71 -2.70 3.36
C ALA A 24 -2.64 -3.78 3.50
N ILE A 25 -1.37 -3.39 3.41
CA ILE A 25 -0.28 -4.35 3.57
C ILE A 25 -0.23 -4.87 5.00
N LEU A 26 -0.39 -4.00 6.00
CA LEU A 26 -0.34 -4.41 7.39
C LEU A 26 -1.50 -5.30 7.79
N GLU A 27 -2.64 -5.21 7.11
CA GLU A 27 -3.74 -6.13 7.34
C GLU A 27 -3.36 -7.57 7.01
N LYS A 28 -2.58 -7.76 5.98
CA LYS A 28 -2.19 -9.10 5.55
C LYS A 28 -0.86 -9.54 6.16
N ILE A 29 0.00 -8.61 6.48
CA ILE A 29 1.34 -8.88 7.02
C ILE A 29 1.53 -8.00 8.26
N PRO A 30 0.90 -8.37 9.39
CA PRO A 30 0.83 -7.47 10.56
C PRO A 30 2.17 -7.10 11.17
N ASP A 31 3.19 -7.93 11.00
CA ASP A 31 4.51 -7.67 11.58
C ASP A 31 5.46 -6.98 10.61
N ALA A 32 4.94 -6.51 9.48
CA ALA A 32 5.78 -5.89 8.47
C ALA A 32 6.19 -4.47 8.85
N ASN A 33 7.38 -4.10 8.39
CA ASN A 33 7.80 -2.72 8.37
C ASN A 33 7.58 -2.26 6.92
N VAL A 34 6.69 -1.30 6.73
CA VAL A 34 6.23 -0.89 5.41
C VAL A 34 6.64 0.55 5.15
N ASP A 35 7.33 0.78 4.05
CA ASP A 35 7.68 2.12 3.59
C ASP A 35 7.04 2.34 2.23
N VAL A 36 6.23 3.38 2.10
CA VAL A 36 5.55 3.72 0.86
C VAL A 36 5.90 5.15 0.50
N GLN A 37 6.36 5.35 -0.73
CA GLN A 37 6.76 6.66 -1.22
C GLN A 37 6.06 6.94 -2.55
N PRO A 38 5.87 8.22 -2.90
CA PRO A 38 5.39 8.55 -4.24
C PRO A 38 6.40 8.07 -5.27
N GLY A 39 5.87 7.64 -6.42
CA GLY A 39 6.70 7.20 -7.53
C GLY A 39 6.89 8.28 -8.58
N SER A 40 6.98 7.86 -9.83
CA SER A 40 7.36 8.73 -10.94
C SER A 40 6.26 9.64 -11.42
N GLY A 41 5.03 9.48 -10.98
CA GLY A 41 3.92 10.31 -11.42
C GLY A 41 2.69 10.06 -10.62
N GLY A 42 1.60 10.74 -10.96
CA GLY A 42 0.34 10.58 -10.24
C GLY A 42 -0.13 9.14 -10.28
N GLY A 43 -0.47 8.61 -9.11
CA GLY A 43 -0.92 7.23 -9.01
C GLY A 43 0.19 6.20 -9.05
N HIS A 44 1.45 6.62 -9.10
CA HIS A 44 2.60 5.72 -9.07
C HIS A 44 3.25 5.74 -7.69
N TYR A 45 3.67 4.58 -7.21
CA TYR A 45 4.20 4.45 -5.85
C TYR A 45 5.39 3.50 -5.82
N THR A 46 6.25 3.71 -4.83
CA THR A 46 7.37 2.83 -4.54
C THR A 46 7.14 2.24 -3.15
N ILE A 47 7.26 0.93 -3.02
CA ILE A 47 6.91 0.22 -1.80
C ILE A 47 8.06 -0.67 -1.38
N ALA A 48 8.42 -0.61 -0.10
CA ALA A 48 9.39 -1.52 0.50
C ALA A 48 8.76 -2.17 1.72
N VAL A 49 8.82 -3.49 1.77
CA VAL A 49 8.22 -4.26 2.86
C VAL A 49 9.28 -5.20 3.44
N VAL A 50 9.47 -5.12 4.75
CA VAL A 50 10.39 -5.98 5.47
C VAL A 50 9.59 -6.81 6.45
N SER A 51 9.67 -8.13 6.35
CA SER A 51 8.93 -9.01 7.25
C SER A 51 9.55 -10.41 7.27
N PRO A 52 9.51 -11.07 8.43
CA PRO A 52 9.95 -12.48 8.52
C PRO A 52 9.14 -13.40 7.62
N VAL A 53 7.94 -12.99 7.21
CA VAL A 53 7.07 -13.83 6.37
C VAL A 53 7.74 -14.18 5.04
N PHE A 54 8.69 -13.37 4.59
CA PHE A 54 9.36 -13.62 3.32
C PHE A 54 10.46 -14.65 3.41
N ALA A 55 10.78 -15.12 4.60
CA ALA A 55 11.81 -16.15 4.76
C ALA A 55 11.41 -17.42 4.01
N GLY A 56 12.32 -17.96 3.23
CA GLY A 56 12.05 -19.17 2.44
C GLY A 56 11.24 -18.96 1.19
N LYS A 57 10.85 -17.74 0.88
CA LYS A 57 10.08 -17.44 -0.33
C LYS A 57 11.00 -16.82 -1.39
N ASN A 58 10.73 -17.13 -2.63
CA ASN A 58 11.44 -16.44 -3.71
C ASN A 58 10.81 -15.07 -3.95
N MET A 59 11.41 -14.29 -4.85
CA MET A 59 10.96 -12.93 -5.10
C MET A 59 9.52 -12.88 -5.61
N VAL A 60 9.16 -13.78 -6.51
CA VAL A 60 7.81 -13.80 -7.07
C VAL A 60 6.78 -14.07 -5.97
N GLU A 61 7.05 -15.07 -5.14
CA GLU A 61 6.14 -15.40 -4.04
C GLU A 61 5.98 -14.25 -3.07
N SER A 62 7.09 -13.62 -2.72
CA SER A 62 7.08 -12.48 -1.80
C SER A 62 6.28 -11.32 -2.36
N GLN A 63 6.50 -11.01 -3.64
CA GLN A 63 5.80 -9.89 -4.27
C GLN A 63 4.32 -10.18 -4.42
N ARG A 64 3.95 -11.44 -4.69
CA ARG A 64 2.54 -11.80 -4.78
C ARG A 64 1.79 -11.58 -3.49
N LEU A 65 2.44 -11.80 -2.35
CA LEU A 65 1.81 -11.51 -1.07
C LEU A 65 1.46 -10.03 -0.96
N VAL A 66 2.39 -9.16 -1.33
CA VAL A 66 2.17 -7.73 -1.22
C VAL A 66 1.13 -7.27 -2.24
N TYR A 67 1.24 -7.71 -3.50
CA TYR A 67 0.25 -7.33 -4.50
C TYR A 67 -1.14 -7.82 -4.14
N GLY A 68 -1.25 -9.02 -3.58
CA GLY A 68 -2.54 -9.51 -3.11
C GLY A 68 -3.15 -8.62 -2.04
N ALA A 69 -2.31 -8.04 -1.19
CA ALA A 69 -2.79 -7.15 -0.13
C ALA A 69 -3.33 -5.84 -0.68
N ILE A 70 -2.79 -5.34 -1.79
CA ILE A 70 -3.16 -4.02 -2.30
C ILE A 70 -3.98 -4.08 -3.59
N ALA A 71 -4.34 -5.27 -4.05
CA ALA A 71 -5.03 -5.43 -5.33
C ALA A 71 -6.31 -4.60 -5.41
N HIS A 72 -7.05 -4.49 -4.31
CA HIS A 72 -8.30 -3.73 -4.29
C HIS A 72 -8.08 -2.24 -4.52
N LEU A 73 -6.87 -1.74 -4.30
CA LEU A 73 -6.54 -0.33 -4.53
C LEU A 73 -6.10 -0.08 -5.97
N MET A 74 -5.92 -1.14 -6.74
CA MET A 74 -5.44 -1.06 -8.13
C MET A 74 -6.50 -1.42 -9.15
N LYS A 75 -7.71 -1.75 -8.71
CA LYS A 75 -8.77 -2.18 -9.62
C LYS A 75 -9.59 -1.01 -10.13
N GLY A 76 -9.92 -1.06 -11.41
CA GLY A 76 -10.87 -0.14 -12.02
C GLY A 76 -10.21 1.15 -12.47
N ASP A 77 -10.96 1.89 -13.28
CA ASP A 77 -10.45 3.11 -13.89
C ASP A 77 -10.20 4.21 -12.89
N ALA A 78 -10.94 4.20 -11.78
CA ALA A 78 -10.81 5.22 -10.75
C ALA A 78 -9.92 4.78 -9.60
N ALA A 79 -9.15 3.72 -9.77
CA ALA A 79 -8.30 3.21 -8.71
C ALA A 79 -7.28 4.27 -8.29
N PRO A 80 -7.04 4.42 -6.97
CA PRO A 80 -6.06 5.41 -6.51
C PRO A 80 -4.63 5.02 -6.85
N VAL A 81 -4.36 3.73 -7.04
CA VAL A 81 -3.01 3.25 -7.38
C VAL A 81 -3.04 2.75 -8.82
N HIS A 82 -2.34 3.47 -9.70
CA HIS A 82 -2.25 3.09 -11.11
C HIS A 82 -1.12 2.10 -11.33
N ALA A 83 -0.01 2.29 -10.64
CA ALA A 83 1.15 1.44 -10.83
C ALA A 83 2.06 1.48 -9.62
N VAL A 84 2.76 0.37 -9.40
CA VAL A 84 3.83 0.31 -8.42
C VAL A 84 5.13 0.31 -9.23
N ASP A 85 5.87 1.41 -9.14
CA ASP A 85 7.10 1.57 -9.90
C ASP A 85 8.19 0.63 -9.41
N ARG A 86 8.23 0.40 -8.11
CA ARG A 86 9.20 -0.49 -7.51
C ARG A 86 8.60 -1.13 -6.27
N LEU A 87 8.75 -2.42 -6.15
CA LEU A 87 8.36 -3.18 -4.97
C LEU A 87 9.57 -3.98 -4.49
N THR A 88 9.97 -3.73 -3.25
CA THR A 88 11.07 -4.45 -2.63
C THR A 88 10.55 -5.22 -1.43
N THR A 89 10.91 -6.48 -1.31
CA THR A 89 10.54 -7.32 -0.17
C THR A 89 11.80 -7.94 0.38
N LYS A 90 11.92 -7.94 1.70
CA LYS A 90 13.07 -8.60 2.35
C LYS A 90 12.73 -9.05 3.75
N THR A 91 13.54 -9.99 4.25
CA THR A 91 13.51 -10.35 5.66
C THR A 91 14.31 -9.35 6.47
N PRO A 92 13.99 -9.22 7.77
CA PRO A 92 14.73 -8.32 8.65
C PRO A 92 16.18 -8.72 8.79
#